data_57218dda633685ba09cec9d2f98c382d
#
_entry.id   57218dda633685ba09cec9d2f98c382d
#
_cell.length_a   1.000
_cell.length_b   1.000
_cell.length_c   1.000
_cell.angle_alpha   90.00
_cell.angle_beta   90.00
_cell.angle_gamma   90.00
#
_symmetry.space_group_name_H-M   'P 1'
#
loop_
_entity.id
_entity.type
_entity.pdbx_description
1 polymer ?
#
loop_
_entity_poly.entity_id
_entity_poly.type
_entity_poly.pdbx_seq_one_letter_code
_entity_poly.pdbx_strand_id
1 'polypeptide(L)'
;MRKLLIPALAFAAGLALAPIAYAADTPSPPSPSPKPKDPDLESGRRAVEAQNWKAAIEDFNRAAARDPKNADAQNLLGYSWRKSGNLDMAFKYYNEALRLDPDHKGAHEYIGEAYLMVNNLPKAQEHLSRLDKICFLPCPEYSELKKAIEKYKTAAR
;
A
#
# COMPACT_ATOMS: atom_id res chain seq x y z
N MET A 1 -9.53 76.82 50.75
CA MET A 1 -10.83 76.88 50.04
C MET A 1 -10.51 77.07 48.55
N ARG A 2 -10.38 76.01 47.82
CA ARG A 2 -10.11 76.09 46.37
C ARG A 2 -11.09 75.16 45.66
N LYS A 3 -11.98 75.80 44.90
CA LYS A 3 -12.95 75.09 44.05
C LYS A 3 -12.23 74.55 42.81
N LEU A 4 -12.25 73.26 42.59
CA LEU A 4 -11.79 72.62 41.37
C LEU A 4 -12.98 72.40 40.42
N LEU A 5 -12.93 73.09 39.27
CA LEU A 5 -13.82 72.89 38.13
C LEU A 5 -13.33 71.67 37.33
N ILE A 6 -14.24 70.72 37.10
CA ILE A 6 -13.99 69.59 36.23
C ILE A 6 -14.60 69.87 34.85
N PRO A 7 -13.84 69.81 33.75
CA PRO A 7 -14.44 69.92 32.42
C PRO A 7 -15.02 68.60 31.97
N ALA A 8 -16.23 68.62 31.46
CA ALA A 8 -16.88 67.46 30.82
C ALA A 8 -16.23 67.16 29.49
N LEU A 9 -15.73 65.91 29.36
CA LEU A 9 -15.22 65.41 28.07
C LEU A 9 -16.38 64.67 27.38
N ALA A 10 -16.81 65.19 26.24
CA ALA A 10 -17.79 64.57 25.36
C ALA A 10 -17.10 63.43 24.59
N PHE A 11 -17.52 62.21 24.82
CA PHE A 11 -17.12 61.03 24.07
C PHE A 11 -18.01 60.92 22.83
N ALA A 12 -17.46 61.22 21.66
CA ALA A 12 -18.09 60.93 20.37
C ALA A 12 -17.84 59.42 20.04
N ALA A 13 -18.86 58.60 20.09
CA ALA A 13 -18.84 57.22 19.68
C ALA A 13 -18.85 57.17 18.15
N GLY A 14 -17.68 56.96 17.54
CA GLY A 14 -17.55 56.67 16.13
C GLY A 14 -17.85 55.17 15.87
N LEU A 15 -18.97 54.89 15.19
CA LEU A 15 -19.33 53.57 14.72
C LEU A 15 -18.42 53.22 13.53
N ALA A 16 -17.37 52.41 13.77
CA ALA A 16 -16.57 51.87 12.71
C ALA A 16 -17.28 50.64 12.09
N LEU A 17 -17.84 50.81 10.89
CA LEU A 17 -18.27 49.70 10.06
C LEU A 17 -17.04 48.95 9.58
N ALA A 18 -16.78 47.77 10.13
CA ALA A 18 -15.82 46.84 9.58
C ALA A 18 -16.36 46.22 8.26
N PRO A 19 -15.57 46.18 7.18
CA PRO A 19 -16.00 45.48 5.98
C PRO A 19 -16.05 43.98 6.26
N ILE A 20 -17.22 43.36 6.03
CA ILE A 20 -17.38 41.90 6.03
C ILE A 20 -16.62 41.40 4.80
N ALA A 21 -15.45 40.82 5.02
CA ALA A 21 -14.73 40.09 3.98
C ALA A 21 -15.55 38.84 3.64
N TYR A 22 -16.20 38.83 2.49
CA TYR A 22 -16.74 37.59 1.90
C TYR A 22 -15.53 36.71 1.58
N ALA A 23 -15.31 35.67 2.40
CA ALA A 23 -14.46 34.57 2.03
C ALA A 23 -15.11 33.92 0.80
N ALA A 24 -14.50 34.11 -0.38
CA ALA A 24 -14.90 33.39 -1.56
C ALA A 24 -14.65 31.90 -1.29
N ASP A 25 -15.72 31.12 -1.21
CA ASP A 25 -15.66 29.66 -1.24
C ASP A 25 -14.97 29.25 -2.52
N THR A 26 -13.67 29.02 -2.46
CA THR A 26 -12.94 28.35 -3.56
C THR A 26 -13.42 26.91 -3.57
N PRO A 27 -14.06 26.44 -4.66
CA PRO A 27 -14.46 25.04 -4.75
C PRO A 27 -13.24 24.15 -4.53
N SER A 28 -13.32 23.25 -3.56
CA SER A 28 -12.28 22.25 -3.37
C SER A 28 -12.07 21.49 -4.69
N PRO A 29 -10.83 21.23 -5.11
CA PRO A 29 -10.58 20.45 -6.30
C PRO A 29 -11.29 19.10 -6.18
N PRO A 30 -11.92 18.59 -7.25
CA PRO A 30 -12.65 17.33 -7.22
C PRO A 30 -11.70 16.24 -6.75
N SER A 31 -12.14 15.45 -5.76
CA SER A 31 -11.40 14.28 -5.31
C SER A 31 -11.12 13.37 -6.52
N PRO A 32 -9.89 12.84 -6.68
CA PRO A 32 -9.60 11.97 -7.80
C PRO A 32 -10.57 10.80 -7.80
N SER A 33 -11.29 10.61 -8.91
CA SER A 33 -12.17 9.47 -9.07
C SER A 33 -11.36 8.18 -8.95
N PRO A 34 -11.89 7.12 -8.30
CA PRO A 34 -11.21 5.83 -8.21
C PRO A 34 -10.79 5.37 -9.62
N LYS A 35 -9.52 4.99 -9.81
CA LYS A 35 -9.08 4.42 -11.08
C LYS A 35 -9.98 3.23 -11.42
N PRO A 36 -10.45 3.10 -12.67
CA PRO A 36 -11.20 1.93 -13.08
C PRO A 36 -10.42 0.66 -12.72
N LYS A 37 -11.12 -0.33 -12.15
CA LYS A 37 -10.48 -1.62 -11.85
C LYS A 37 -10.05 -2.27 -13.16
N ASP A 38 -8.81 -2.74 -13.21
CA ASP A 38 -8.31 -3.45 -14.38
C ASP A 38 -9.05 -4.80 -14.54
N PRO A 39 -9.74 -5.05 -15.66
CA PRO A 39 -10.56 -6.25 -15.83
C PRO A 39 -9.75 -7.54 -15.83
N ASP A 40 -8.48 -7.50 -16.30
CA ASP A 40 -7.63 -8.67 -16.28
C ASP A 40 -7.07 -8.95 -14.88
N LEU A 41 -6.82 -7.92 -14.05
CA LEU A 41 -6.51 -8.15 -12.63
C LEU A 41 -7.67 -8.85 -11.91
N GLU A 42 -8.90 -8.41 -12.15
CA GLU A 42 -10.08 -9.04 -11.54
C GLU A 42 -10.32 -10.46 -12.09
N SER A 43 -10.11 -10.69 -13.38
CA SER A 43 -10.19 -12.02 -13.98
C SER A 43 -9.13 -12.95 -13.44
N GLY A 44 -7.88 -12.50 -13.37
CA GLY A 44 -6.77 -13.27 -12.82
C GLY A 44 -6.98 -13.64 -11.34
N ARG A 45 -7.54 -12.74 -10.53
CA ARG A 45 -7.90 -13.05 -9.12
C ARG A 45 -8.94 -14.17 -9.05
N ARG A 46 -9.98 -14.14 -9.87
CA ARG A 46 -10.95 -15.24 -9.95
C ARG A 46 -10.31 -16.56 -10.39
N ALA A 47 -9.36 -16.50 -11.32
CA ALA A 47 -8.60 -17.67 -11.74
C ALA A 47 -7.72 -18.24 -10.60
N VAL A 48 -7.13 -17.37 -9.77
CA VAL A 48 -6.40 -17.76 -8.54
C VAL A 48 -7.33 -18.47 -7.56
N GLU A 49 -8.52 -17.93 -7.29
CA GLU A 49 -9.53 -18.55 -6.42
C GLU A 49 -9.94 -19.93 -6.92
N ALA A 50 -10.06 -20.08 -8.25
CA ALA A 50 -10.33 -21.36 -8.91
C ALA A 50 -9.09 -22.28 -9.03
N GLN A 51 -7.93 -21.86 -8.52
CA GLN A 51 -6.63 -22.54 -8.66
C GLN A 51 -6.23 -22.81 -10.13
N ASN A 52 -6.77 -22.06 -11.07
CA ASN A 52 -6.42 -22.12 -12.49
C ASN A 52 -5.20 -21.22 -12.75
N TRP A 53 -4.02 -21.72 -12.37
CA TRP A 53 -2.75 -20.97 -12.44
C TRP A 53 -2.41 -20.51 -13.84
N LYS A 54 -2.75 -21.33 -14.87
CA LYS A 54 -2.52 -20.97 -16.26
C LYS A 54 -3.34 -19.73 -16.66
N ALA A 55 -4.62 -19.73 -16.40
CA ALA A 55 -5.49 -18.59 -16.69
C ALA A 55 -5.07 -17.35 -15.87
N ALA A 56 -4.71 -17.52 -14.59
CA ALA A 56 -4.23 -16.44 -13.75
C ALA A 56 -2.98 -15.78 -14.34
N ILE A 57 -2.00 -16.58 -14.79
CA ILE A 57 -0.77 -16.08 -15.42
C ILE A 57 -1.09 -15.34 -16.71
N GLU A 58 -1.98 -15.85 -17.56
CA GLU A 58 -2.37 -15.20 -18.81
C GLU A 58 -3.03 -13.83 -18.54
N ASP A 59 -3.96 -13.78 -17.59
CA ASP A 59 -4.68 -12.57 -17.21
C ASP A 59 -3.74 -11.51 -16.61
N PHE A 60 -2.92 -11.90 -15.64
CA PHE A 60 -1.98 -10.97 -15.02
C PHE A 60 -0.89 -10.50 -15.98
N ASN A 61 -0.47 -11.31 -16.97
CA ASN A 61 0.43 -10.86 -18.04
C ASN A 61 -0.23 -9.75 -18.89
N ARG A 62 -1.51 -9.86 -19.22
CA ARG A 62 -2.22 -8.79 -19.93
C ARG A 62 -2.32 -7.52 -19.10
N ALA A 63 -2.59 -7.64 -17.79
CA ALA A 63 -2.61 -6.51 -16.88
C ALA A 63 -1.23 -5.84 -16.78
N ALA A 64 -0.17 -6.62 -16.61
CA ALA A 64 1.21 -6.11 -16.54
C ALA A 64 1.67 -5.49 -17.86
N ALA A 65 1.20 -5.99 -19.01
CA ALA A 65 1.49 -5.40 -20.32
C ALA A 65 0.83 -4.02 -20.50
N ARG A 66 -0.37 -3.80 -19.94
CA ARG A 66 -1.04 -2.49 -19.97
C ARG A 66 -0.42 -1.49 -18.99
N ASP A 67 -0.04 -1.95 -17.81
CA ASP A 67 0.63 -1.12 -16.80
C ASP A 67 1.89 -1.83 -16.28
N PRO A 68 3.04 -1.68 -16.97
CA PRO A 68 4.29 -2.32 -16.57
C PRO A 68 4.84 -1.85 -15.22
N LYS A 69 4.31 -0.74 -14.68
CA LYS A 69 4.70 -0.19 -13.37
C LYS A 69 3.78 -0.65 -12.23
N ASN A 70 2.83 -1.51 -12.51
CA ASN A 70 1.91 -2.04 -11.52
C ASN A 70 2.60 -3.15 -10.71
N ALA A 71 3.07 -2.81 -9.51
CA ALA A 71 3.73 -3.76 -8.61
C ALA A 71 2.79 -4.91 -8.18
N ASP A 72 1.48 -4.63 -7.99
CA ASP A 72 0.49 -5.67 -7.68
C ASP A 72 0.39 -6.71 -8.80
N ALA A 73 0.36 -6.29 -10.08
CA ALA A 73 0.31 -7.22 -11.20
C ALA A 73 1.55 -8.12 -11.24
N GLN A 74 2.73 -7.54 -11.01
CA GLN A 74 3.98 -8.30 -10.93
C GLN A 74 3.97 -9.28 -9.75
N ASN A 75 3.52 -8.85 -8.58
CA ASN A 75 3.39 -9.72 -7.41
C ASN A 75 2.42 -10.89 -7.66
N LEU A 76 1.27 -10.65 -8.28
CA LEU A 76 0.29 -11.67 -8.62
C LEU A 76 0.79 -12.66 -9.67
N LEU A 77 1.61 -12.21 -10.63
CA LEU A 77 2.36 -13.09 -11.53
C LEU A 77 3.31 -13.99 -10.76
N GLY A 78 4.12 -13.43 -9.87
CA GLY A 78 5.02 -14.18 -9.01
C GLY A 78 4.28 -15.24 -8.19
N TYR A 79 3.17 -14.87 -7.58
CA TYR A 79 2.32 -15.79 -6.84
C TYR A 79 1.82 -16.95 -7.71
N SER A 80 1.28 -16.65 -8.89
CA SER A 80 0.72 -17.65 -9.80
C SER A 80 1.80 -18.61 -10.31
N TRP A 81 3.00 -18.10 -10.65
CA TRP A 81 4.14 -18.92 -11.03
C TRP A 81 4.64 -19.81 -9.88
N ARG A 82 4.72 -19.28 -8.65
CA ARG A 82 5.06 -20.08 -7.46
C ARG A 82 4.06 -21.22 -7.24
N LYS A 83 2.76 -20.92 -7.34
CA LYS A 83 1.70 -21.91 -7.16
C LYS A 83 1.64 -22.95 -8.28
N SER A 84 2.10 -22.60 -9.50
CA SER A 84 2.26 -23.56 -10.62
C SER A 84 3.57 -24.38 -10.52
N GLY A 85 4.42 -24.12 -9.53
CA GLY A 85 5.68 -24.84 -9.31
C GLY A 85 6.91 -24.24 -10.00
N ASN A 86 6.78 -23.14 -10.75
CA ASN A 86 7.92 -22.49 -11.42
C ASN A 86 8.51 -21.39 -10.54
N LEU A 87 9.46 -21.76 -9.68
CA LEU A 87 10.08 -20.84 -8.71
C LEU A 87 10.98 -19.79 -9.38
N ASP A 88 11.65 -20.13 -10.49
CA ASP A 88 12.50 -19.16 -11.19
C ASP A 88 11.68 -17.98 -11.72
N MET A 89 10.55 -18.27 -12.35
CA MET A 89 9.62 -17.23 -12.78
C MET A 89 8.99 -16.49 -11.62
N ALA A 90 8.69 -17.17 -10.52
CA ALA A 90 8.16 -16.52 -9.32
C ALA A 90 9.15 -15.49 -8.77
N PHE A 91 10.41 -15.86 -8.58
CA PHE A 91 11.47 -14.94 -8.13
C PHE A 91 11.65 -13.76 -9.06
N LYS A 92 11.64 -13.98 -10.39
CA LYS A 92 11.72 -12.91 -11.37
C LYS A 92 10.65 -11.85 -11.15
N TYR A 93 9.40 -12.26 -11.00
CA TYR A 93 8.27 -11.35 -10.88
C TYR A 93 8.18 -10.71 -9.49
N TYR A 94 8.49 -11.42 -8.41
CA TYR A 94 8.56 -10.82 -7.08
C TYR A 94 9.67 -9.76 -6.98
N ASN A 95 10.84 -10.02 -7.57
CA ASN A 95 11.91 -9.03 -7.60
C ASN A 95 11.50 -7.80 -8.41
N GLU A 96 10.75 -7.97 -9.51
CA GLU A 96 10.22 -6.83 -10.26
C GLU A 96 9.17 -6.05 -9.46
N ALA A 97 8.29 -6.73 -8.73
CA ALA A 97 7.35 -6.08 -7.83
C ALA A 97 8.09 -5.23 -6.77
N LEU A 98 9.13 -5.78 -6.14
CA LEU A 98 9.93 -5.08 -5.13
C LEU A 98 10.84 -3.99 -5.72
N ARG A 99 11.21 -4.09 -6.99
CA ARG A 99 11.90 -3.01 -7.70
C ARG A 99 10.97 -1.81 -7.95
N LEU A 100 9.71 -2.08 -8.25
CA LEU A 100 8.68 -1.05 -8.48
C LEU A 100 8.18 -0.43 -7.17
N ASP A 101 7.97 -1.27 -6.16
CA ASP A 101 7.56 -0.87 -4.81
C ASP A 101 8.38 -1.64 -3.76
N PRO A 102 9.45 -1.01 -3.24
CA PRO A 102 10.31 -1.64 -2.23
C PRO A 102 9.63 -1.97 -0.90
N ASP A 103 8.43 -1.45 -0.66
CA ASP A 103 7.64 -1.68 0.55
C ASP A 103 6.38 -2.52 0.30
N HIS A 104 6.29 -3.16 -0.87
CA HIS A 104 5.17 -3.99 -1.24
C HIS A 104 5.03 -5.22 -0.33
N LYS A 105 4.11 -5.15 0.62
CA LYS A 105 3.97 -6.15 1.69
C LYS A 105 3.74 -7.56 1.16
N GLY A 106 2.78 -7.75 0.24
CA GLY A 106 2.51 -9.06 -0.36
C GLY A 106 3.70 -9.65 -1.12
N ALA A 107 4.54 -8.82 -1.76
CA ALA A 107 5.73 -9.31 -2.43
C ALA A 107 6.79 -9.78 -1.42
N HIS A 108 6.97 -9.07 -0.29
CA HIS A 108 7.84 -9.54 0.78
C HIS A 108 7.37 -10.84 1.42
N GLU A 109 6.07 -10.99 1.67
CA GLU A 109 5.49 -12.24 2.16
C GLU A 109 5.77 -13.40 1.20
N TYR A 110 5.35 -13.26 -0.07
CA TYR A 110 5.37 -14.36 -1.02
C TYR A 110 6.77 -14.76 -1.49
N ILE A 111 7.69 -13.81 -1.64
CA ILE A 111 9.09 -14.13 -1.94
C ILE A 111 9.76 -14.79 -0.72
N GLY A 112 9.41 -14.38 0.50
CA GLY A 112 9.85 -15.03 1.73
C GLY A 112 9.43 -16.49 1.79
N GLU A 113 8.16 -16.79 1.47
CA GLU A 113 7.67 -18.16 1.35
C GLU A 113 8.37 -18.93 0.22
N ALA A 114 8.64 -18.30 -0.93
CA ALA A 114 9.38 -18.92 -2.02
C ALA A 114 10.81 -19.29 -1.60
N TYR A 115 11.48 -18.47 -0.78
CA TYR A 115 12.79 -18.81 -0.22
C TYR A 115 12.74 -20.01 0.72
N LEU A 116 11.68 -20.22 1.48
CA LEU A 116 11.53 -21.45 2.28
C LEU A 116 11.40 -22.69 1.38
N MET A 117 10.72 -22.57 0.23
CA MET A 117 10.59 -23.68 -0.74
C MET A 117 11.94 -24.10 -1.34
N VAL A 118 12.92 -23.21 -1.41
CA VAL A 118 14.30 -23.49 -1.85
C VAL A 118 15.28 -23.66 -0.69
N ASN A 119 14.78 -23.92 0.52
CA ASN A 119 15.58 -24.13 1.74
C ASN A 119 16.49 -22.94 2.13
N ASN A 120 16.11 -21.71 1.75
CA ASN A 120 16.85 -20.51 2.09
C ASN A 120 16.18 -19.74 3.24
N LEU A 121 16.23 -20.31 4.44
CA LEU A 121 15.69 -19.70 5.65
C LEU A 121 16.25 -18.29 5.94
N PRO A 122 17.57 -18.01 5.77
CA PRO A 122 18.09 -16.67 6.01
C PRO A 122 17.40 -15.60 5.16
N LYS A 123 17.18 -15.86 3.87
CA LYS A 123 16.48 -14.93 2.98
C LYS A 123 15.01 -14.73 3.37
N ALA A 124 14.31 -15.79 3.76
CA ALA A 124 12.94 -15.66 4.27
C ALA A 124 12.89 -14.75 5.51
N GLN A 125 13.88 -14.87 6.43
CA GLN A 125 13.97 -14.02 7.62
C GLN A 125 14.31 -12.56 7.29
N GLU A 126 15.10 -12.29 6.25
CA GLU A 126 15.35 -10.92 5.76
C GLU A 126 14.03 -10.24 5.34
N HIS A 127 13.18 -10.95 4.58
CA HIS A 127 11.87 -10.43 4.16
C HIS A 127 10.91 -10.26 5.34
N LEU A 128 10.92 -11.17 6.31
CA LEU A 128 10.14 -10.99 7.54
C LEU A 128 10.58 -9.73 8.31
N SER A 129 11.90 -9.51 8.42
CA SER A 129 12.45 -8.30 9.07
C SER A 129 12.08 -7.02 8.32
N ARG A 130 11.93 -7.08 6.98
CA ARG A 130 11.44 -5.95 6.22
C ARG A 130 9.98 -5.66 6.51
N LEU A 131 9.13 -6.70 6.54
CA LEU A 131 7.72 -6.57 6.92
C LEU A 131 7.55 -5.97 8.31
N ASP A 132 8.37 -6.38 9.27
CA ASP A 132 8.36 -5.81 10.63
C ASP A 132 8.59 -4.28 10.64
N LYS A 133 9.43 -3.79 9.73
CA LYS A 133 9.74 -2.35 9.62
C LYS A 133 8.67 -1.55 8.89
N ILE A 134 8.00 -2.13 7.90
CA ILE A 134 7.01 -1.43 7.07
C ILE A 134 5.58 -1.56 7.60
N CYS A 135 5.33 -2.48 8.52
CA CYS A 135 4.03 -2.63 9.18
C CYS A 135 4.05 -1.88 10.51
N PHE A 136 3.33 -0.76 10.60
CA PHE A 136 3.21 0.01 11.85
C PHE A 136 2.56 -0.80 12.99
N LEU A 137 1.60 -1.68 12.64
CA LEU A 137 1.01 -2.72 13.48
C LEU A 137 1.20 -4.06 12.77
N PRO A 138 1.18 -5.19 13.48
CA PRO A 138 1.28 -6.48 12.82
C PRO A 138 0.27 -6.59 11.68
N CYS A 139 0.77 -6.65 10.45
CA CYS A 139 -0.04 -6.81 9.26
C CYS A 139 -0.22 -8.30 8.94
N PRO A 140 -1.25 -8.67 8.15
CA PRO A 140 -1.47 -10.07 7.76
C PRO A 140 -0.23 -10.71 7.14
N GLU A 141 0.47 -10.00 6.26
CA GLU A 141 1.64 -10.49 5.53
C GLU A 141 2.81 -10.84 6.46
N TYR A 142 3.05 -10.02 7.49
CA TYR A 142 4.04 -10.34 8.53
C TYR A 142 3.66 -11.61 9.30
N SER A 143 2.39 -11.71 9.68
CA SER A 143 1.90 -12.83 10.48
C SER A 143 1.95 -14.15 9.72
N GLU A 144 1.59 -14.14 8.44
CA GLU A 144 1.63 -15.35 7.59
C GLU A 144 3.06 -15.79 7.29
N LEU A 145 3.97 -14.87 6.94
CA LEU A 145 5.36 -15.25 6.70
C LEU A 145 6.04 -15.74 7.99
N LYS A 146 5.77 -15.12 9.14
CA LYS A 146 6.27 -15.59 10.44
C LYS A 146 5.83 -17.02 10.71
N LYS A 147 4.55 -17.31 10.54
CA LYS A 147 3.98 -18.64 10.71
C LYS A 147 4.60 -19.66 9.74
N ALA A 148 4.83 -19.28 8.48
CA ALA A 148 5.48 -20.14 7.50
C ALA A 148 6.92 -20.49 7.92
N ILE A 149 7.69 -19.51 8.43
CA ILE A 149 9.05 -19.71 8.96
C ILE A 149 9.05 -20.64 10.20
N GLU A 150 8.11 -20.45 11.10
CA GLU A 150 7.99 -21.32 12.30
C GLU A 150 7.66 -22.76 11.89
N LYS A 151 6.73 -22.94 10.98
CA LYS A 151 6.39 -24.26 10.43
C LYS A 151 7.61 -24.92 9.76
N TYR A 152 8.36 -24.17 8.96
CA TYR A 152 9.56 -24.66 8.29
C TYR A 152 10.62 -25.14 9.31
N LYS A 153 10.87 -24.36 10.37
CA LYS A 153 11.83 -24.72 11.44
C LYS A 153 11.42 -25.97 12.20
N THR A 154 10.14 -26.21 12.39
CA THR A 154 9.64 -27.41 13.10
C THR A 154 9.72 -28.65 12.21
N ALA A 155 9.53 -28.51 10.89
CA ALA A 155 9.62 -29.63 9.95
C ALA A 155 11.09 -30.04 9.66
N ALA A 156 12.05 -29.14 9.88
CA ALA A 156 13.48 -29.38 9.66
C ALA A 156 14.21 -29.98 10.89
N ARG A 157 13.49 -30.24 11.98
CA ARG A 157 14.00 -30.92 13.20
C ARG A 157 13.70 -32.41 13.18
#